data_aa8542e735e475642ccb7b07ec78ea47
#
_entry.id   aa8542e735e475642ccb7b07ec78ea47
#
_cell.length_a   1.000
_cell.length_b   1.000
_cell.length_c   1.000
_cell.angle_alpha   90.00
_cell.angle_beta   90.00
_cell.angle_gamma   90.00
#
_symmetry.space_group_name_H-M   'P 1'
#
loop_
_entity.id
_entity.type
_entity.pdbx_description
1 polymer ?
#
loop_
_entity_poly.entity_id
_entity_poly.type
_entity_poly.pdbx_seq_one_letter_code
_entity_poly.pdbx_strand_id
1 'polypeptide(L)'
;MKQKSEKKEKKYLTSLCIKIPHLPGKLGEVSSLIGLNKCNIINMEITSKKTDYLEFVFDIQIKDLKNYKNLISELKLKEYKFKIIRHRKKNALLQKIFKNFKRN
;
A
#
# COMPACT_ATOMS: atom_id res chain seq x y z
N MET A 1 -14.96 -26.76 -3.01
CA MET A 1 -15.69 -25.89 -2.97
C MET A 1 -15.29 -24.54 -2.66
N LYS A 2 -14.95 -24.20 -1.49
CA LYS A 2 -14.57 -22.91 -1.17
C LYS A 2 -13.36 -22.45 -1.85
N GLN A 3 -12.48 -23.30 -2.12
CA GLN A 3 -11.28 -22.94 -2.77
C GLN A 3 -11.47 -22.36 -4.12
N LYS A 4 -12.55 -22.74 -4.78
CA LYS A 4 -12.78 -22.22 -6.07
C LYS A 4 -12.94 -20.74 -6.08
N SER A 5 -13.68 -20.22 -5.16
CA SER A 5 -13.88 -18.80 -5.14
C SER A 5 -12.60 -18.11 -4.86
N GLU A 6 -11.78 -18.65 -4.01
CA GLU A 6 -10.54 -18.03 -3.72
C GLU A 6 -9.64 -17.96 -4.92
N LYS A 7 -9.65 -18.96 -5.74
CA LYS A 7 -8.84 -18.95 -6.92
C LYS A 7 -9.22 -17.88 -7.88
N LYS A 8 -10.45 -17.49 -7.89
CA LYS A 8 -10.91 -16.51 -8.83
C LYS A 8 -10.71 -15.11 -8.38
N GLU A 9 -10.33 -14.90 -7.14
CA GLU A 9 -10.10 -13.57 -6.67
C GLU A 9 -8.90 -12.99 -7.32
N LYS A 10 -9.03 -11.77 -7.79
CA LYS A 10 -7.89 -11.07 -8.34
C LYS A 10 -7.32 -10.19 -7.27
N LYS A 11 -6.01 -10.15 -7.19
CA LYS A 11 -5.34 -9.31 -6.23
C LYS A 11 -4.39 -8.41 -6.94
N TYR A 12 -4.31 -7.19 -6.48
CA TYR A 12 -3.42 -6.22 -7.05
C TYR A 12 -2.42 -5.78 -6.01
N LEU A 13 -1.28 -5.34 -6.48
CA LEU A 13 -0.26 -4.80 -5.58
C LEU A 13 0.00 -3.37 -5.98
N THR A 14 0.13 -2.52 -4.99
CA THR A 14 0.43 -1.13 -5.23
C THR A 14 1.38 -0.67 -4.14
N SER A 15 2.13 0.37 -4.41
CA SER A 15 3.00 0.96 -3.42
C SER A 15 2.60 2.41 -3.26
N LEU A 16 2.35 2.80 -2.03
CA LEU A 16 2.01 4.17 -1.70
C LEU A 16 3.11 4.79 -0.88
N CYS A 17 3.54 5.97 -1.31
CA CYS A 17 4.51 6.73 -0.54
C CYS A 17 3.73 7.80 0.20
N ILE A 18 3.72 7.75 1.52
CA ILE A 18 2.92 8.66 2.32
C ILE A 18 3.80 9.44 3.28
N LYS A 19 3.62 10.75 3.31
CA LYS A 19 4.31 11.59 4.27
C LYS A 19 3.47 11.64 5.52
N ILE A 20 4.01 11.17 6.62
CA ILE A 20 3.27 11.09 7.86
C ILE A 20 3.89 12.05 8.86
N PRO A 21 3.11 12.99 9.41
CA PRO A 21 3.64 13.93 10.37
C PRO A 21 4.30 13.21 11.53
N HIS A 22 5.40 13.77 12.02
CA HIS A 22 6.15 13.15 13.10
C HIS A 22 5.47 13.44 14.43
N LEU A 23 4.25 12.92 14.59
CA LEU A 23 3.44 13.12 15.78
C LEU A 23 2.91 11.77 16.26
N PRO A 24 2.72 11.63 17.56
CA PRO A 24 2.21 10.36 18.09
C PRO A 24 0.88 10.00 17.46
N GLY A 25 0.70 8.74 17.15
CA GLY A 25 -0.57 8.23 16.62
C GLY A 25 -0.79 8.38 15.14
N LYS A 26 0.02 9.18 14.45
CA LYS A 26 -0.24 9.37 13.03
C LYS A 26 0.03 8.13 12.18
N LEU A 27 1.07 7.40 12.48
CA LEU A 27 1.32 6.16 11.76
C LEU A 27 0.19 5.17 12.02
N GLY A 28 -0.28 5.12 13.25
CA GLY A 28 -1.39 4.25 13.58
C GLY A 28 -2.65 4.62 12.83
N GLU A 29 -2.90 5.92 12.66
CA GLU A 29 -4.06 6.37 11.92
C GLU A 29 -3.98 5.90 10.46
N VAL A 30 -2.83 6.07 9.83
CA VAL A 30 -2.68 5.67 8.44
C VAL A 30 -2.82 4.16 8.29
N SER A 31 -2.18 3.40 9.17
CA SER A 31 -2.28 1.95 9.12
C SER A 31 -3.72 1.49 9.32
N SER A 32 -4.44 2.14 10.22
CA SER A 32 -5.83 1.79 10.46
C SER A 32 -6.70 2.09 9.25
N LEU A 33 -6.45 3.20 8.58
CA LEU A 33 -7.21 3.52 7.39
C LEU A 33 -7.01 2.45 6.32
N ILE A 34 -5.78 2.00 6.16
CA ILE A 34 -5.50 0.97 5.18
C ILE A 34 -6.26 -0.30 5.51
N GLY A 35 -6.20 -0.73 6.76
CA GLY A 35 -6.89 -1.94 7.18
C GLY A 35 -8.40 -1.84 7.12
N LEU A 36 -8.94 -0.69 7.52
CA LEU A 36 -10.39 -0.51 7.51
C LEU A 36 -10.94 -0.54 6.08
N ASN A 37 -10.12 -0.21 5.11
CA ASN A 37 -10.52 -0.29 3.73
C ASN A 37 -10.16 -1.63 3.11
N LYS A 38 -9.88 -2.61 3.97
CA LYS A 38 -9.65 -3.99 3.54
C LYS A 38 -8.46 -4.16 2.61
N CYS A 39 -7.50 -3.28 2.74
CA CYS A 39 -6.25 -3.40 2.05
C CYS A 39 -5.24 -3.96 3.04
N ASN A 40 -4.36 -4.80 2.56
CA ASN A 40 -3.43 -5.48 3.43
C ASN A 40 -2.02 -4.95 3.24
N ILE A 41 -1.40 -4.54 4.33
CA ILE A 41 -0.02 -4.07 4.26
C ILE A 41 0.89 -5.28 4.26
N ILE A 42 1.67 -5.44 3.19
CA ILE A 42 2.59 -6.56 3.13
C ILE A 42 4.02 -6.14 3.36
N ASN A 43 4.29 -4.86 3.29
CA ASN A 43 5.63 -4.38 3.60
C ASN A 43 5.56 -2.88 3.86
N MET A 44 6.46 -2.40 4.69
CA MET A 44 6.50 -0.98 5.03
C MET A 44 7.93 -0.61 5.31
N GLU A 45 8.36 0.52 4.77
CA GLU A 45 9.70 0.97 5.08
C GLU A 45 9.76 2.48 5.12
N ILE A 46 10.68 3.01 5.89
CA ILE A 46 10.89 4.44 5.99
C ILE A 46 11.91 4.82 4.94
N THR A 47 11.53 5.72 4.06
CA THR A 47 12.43 6.12 2.99
C THR A 47 13.06 7.49 3.22
N SER A 48 12.50 8.26 4.13
CA SER A 48 13.05 9.57 4.41
C SER A 48 12.65 10.01 5.81
N LYS A 49 13.56 10.61 6.53
CA LYS A 49 13.29 11.13 7.85
C LYS A 49 13.58 12.61 7.85
N LYS A 50 12.55 13.39 8.09
CA LYS A 50 12.71 14.83 8.20
C LYS A 50 12.28 15.25 9.59
N THR A 51 12.52 16.50 9.91
CA THR A 51 12.17 16.99 11.22
C THR A 51 10.66 16.96 11.45
N ASP A 52 9.91 17.35 10.43
CA ASP A 52 8.47 17.48 10.56
C ASP A 52 7.69 16.23 10.19
N TYR A 53 8.27 15.36 9.39
CA TYR A 53 7.54 14.19 8.93
C TYR A 53 8.48 13.06 8.57
N LEU A 54 7.89 11.89 8.47
CA LEU A 54 8.58 10.70 8.00
C LEU A 54 7.92 10.30 6.70
N GLU A 55 8.71 9.78 5.79
CA GLU A 55 8.15 9.32 4.53
C GLU A 55 8.19 7.80 4.54
N PHE A 56 7.03 7.19 4.36
CA PHE A 56 6.92 5.74 4.37
C PHE A 56 6.46 5.24 3.02
N VAL A 57 6.98 4.09 2.62
CA VAL A 57 6.44 3.40 1.46
C VAL A 57 5.75 2.16 1.97
N PHE A 58 4.47 2.03 1.64
CA PHE A 58 3.66 0.88 2.03
C PHE A 58 3.40 0.06 0.80
N ASP A 59 3.75 -1.21 0.84
CA ASP A 59 3.37 -2.14 -0.22
C ASP A 59 2.08 -2.77 0.21
N ILE A 60 1.05 -2.60 -0.58
CA ILE A 60 -0.30 -2.97 -0.20
C ILE A 60 -0.91 -3.95 -1.18
N GLN A 61 -1.60 -4.93 -0.64
CA GLN A 61 -2.33 -5.89 -1.44
C GLN A 61 -3.80 -5.50 -1.43
N ILE A 62 -4.39 -5.44 -2.60
CA ILE A 62 -5.76 -4.99 -2.77
C ILE A 62 -6.57 -6.08 -3.44
N LYS A 63 -7.73 -6.39 -2.90
CA LYS A 63 -8.62 -7.33 -3.52
C LYS A 63 -9.71 -6.65 -4.33
N ASP A 64 -10.18 -5.52 -3.83
CA ASP A 64 -11.29 -4.81 -4.43
C ASP A 64 -10.90 -3.37 -4.68
N LEU A 65 -10.87 -2.98 -5.93
CA LEU A 65 -10.47 -1.63 -6.28
C LEU A 65 -11.36 -0.56 -5.68
N LYS A 66 -12.59 -0.89 -5.40
CA LYS A 66 -13.49 0.04 -4.77
C LYS A 66 -12.98 0.43 -3.39
N ASN A 67 -12.48 -0.54 -2.64
CA ASN A 67 -11.94 -0.27 -1.32
C ASN A 67 -10.68 0.58 -1.42
N TYR A 68 -9.89 0.33 -2.43
CA TYR A 68 -8.68 1.11 -2.62
C TYR A 68 -9.03 2.57 -2.95
N LYS A 69 -10.04 2.79 -3.78
CA LYS A 69 -10.46 4.14 -4.10
C LYS A 69 -10.94 4.86 -2.86
N ASN A 70 -11.63 4.16 -1.98
CA ASN A 70 -12.07 4.76 -0.73
C ASN A 70 -10.88 5.14 0.14
N LEU A 71 -9.86 4.29 0.18
CA LEU A 71 -8.67 4.59 0.95
C LEU A 71 -8.02 5.88 0.44
N ILE A 72 -7.88 5.99 -0.88
CA ILE A 72 -7.27 7.17 -1.47
C ILE A 72 -8.09 8.42 -1.13
N SER A 73 -9.41 8.31 -1.20
CA SER A 73 -10.27 9.43 -0.85
C SER A 73 -10.10 9.85 0.60
N GLU A 74 -10.01 8.88 1.49
CA GLU A 74 -9.86 9.19 2.91
C GLU A 74 -8.51 9.82 3.22
N LEU A 75 -7.47 9.38 2.54
CA LEU A 75 -6.17 9.99 2.73
C LEU A 75 -6.22 11.46 2.30
N LYS A 76 -6.92 11.74 1.22
CA LYS A 76 -7.06 13.11 0.76
C LYS A 76 -7.87 13.95 1.74
N LEU A 77 -8.96 13.39 2.24
CA LEU A 77 -9.80 14.12 3.18
C LEU A 77 -9.04 14.47 4.46
N LYS A 78 -8.17 13.59 4.88
CA LYS A 78 -7.39 13.86 6.08
C LYS A 78 -6.13 14.62 5.77
N GLU A 79 -6.00 15.03 4.52
CA GLU A 79 -4.90 15.88 4.09
C GLU A 79 -3.51 15.27 4.22
N TYR A 80 -3.42 13.97 4.07
CA TYR A 80 -2.12 13.33 3.99
C TYR A 80 -1.55 13.54 2.60
N LYS A 81 -0.28 13.82 2.52
CA LYS A 81 0.38 13.95 1.23
C LYS A 81 0.90 12.59 0.85
N PHE A 82 0.52 12.14 -0.34
CA PHE A 82 0.93 10.83 -0.78
C PHE A 82 1.05 10.77 -2.28
N LYS A 83 1.69 9.74 -2.77
CA LYS A 83 1.70 9.47 -4.19
C LYS A 83 1.73 7.97 -4.42
N ILE A 84 1.15 7.55 -5.52
CA ILE A 84 1.11 6.15 -5.89
C ILE A 84 2.36 5.88 -6.70
N ILE A 85 3.19 4.97 -6.20
CA ILE A 85 4.42 4.65 -6.88
C ILE A 85 4.19 3.58 -7.91
N ARG A 86 3.40 2.59 -7.55
CA ARG A 86 3.21 1.44 -8.39
C ARG A 86 1.86 0.83 -8.19
N HIS A 87 1.30 0.28 -9.25
CA HIS A 87 0.02 -0.40 -9.16
C HIS A 87 0.07 -1.56 -10.11
N ARG A 88 0.08 -2.80 -9.58
CA ARG A 88 0.17 -3.98 -10.41
C ARG A 88 -0.54 -5.15 -9.81
N LYS A 89 -0.76 -6.15 -10.63
CA LYS A 89 -1.35 -7.36 -10.18
C LYS A 89 -0.32 -8.14 -9.38
N LYS A 90 -0.81 -9.07 -8.60
CA LYS A 90 0.04 -9.88 -7.77
C LYS A 90 1.19 -10.52 -8.53
N ASN A 91 0.92 -11.04 -9.71
CA ASN A 91 1.95 -11.70 -10.48
C ASN A 91 3.09 -10.78 -10.87
N ALA A 92 2.82 -9.54 -10.99
CA ALA A 92 3.86 -8.60 -11.38
C ALA A 92 4.94 -8.49 -10.33
N LEU A 93 4.61 -8.77 -9.08
CA LEU A 93 5.61 -8.74 -8.04
C LEU A 93 6.66 -9.81 -8.28
N LEU A 94 6.23 -11.00 -8.65
CA LEU A 94 7.16 -12.08 -8.91
C LEU A 94 8.04 -11.73 -10.11
N GLN A 95 7.47 -11.16 -11.13
CA GLN A 95 8.25 -10.79 -12.28
C GLN A 95 9.29 -9.76 -11.94
N LYS A 96 8.95 -8.86 -11.07
CA LYS A 96 9.87 -7.85 -10.66
C LYS A 96 11.05 -8.48 -9.91
N ILE A 97 10.78 -9.43 -9.06
CA ILE A 97 11.82 -10.11 -8.32
C ILE A 97 12.74 -10.83 -9.27
N PHE A 98 12.20 -11.53 -10.26
CA PHE A 98 13.01 -12.22 -11.24
C PHE A 98 13.87 -11.27 -12.04
N LYS A 99 13.34 -10.14 -12.41
CA LYS A 99 14.12 -9.18 -13.15
C LYS A 99 15.31 -8.71 -12.35
N ASN A 100 15.12 -8.50 -11.08
CA ASN A 100 16.22 -8.05 -10.24
C ASN A 100 17.31 -9.11 -10.17
N PHE A 101 16.93 -10.36 -10.12
CA PHE A 101 17.90 -11.41 -10.12
C PHE A 101 18.66 -11.47 -11.43
N LYS A 102 17.96 -11.34 -12.51
CA LYS A 102 18.61 -11.40 -13.81
C LYS A 102 19.59 -10.31 -14.04
N ARG A 103 19.31 -9.16 -13.48
CA ARG A 103 20.19 -8.05 -13.67
C ARG A 103 21.50 -8.22 -12.98
N ASN A 104 21.54 -9.02 -12.01
CA ASN A 104 22.77 -9.29 -11.33
C ASN A 104 23.52 -10.37 -12.02
#